data_29643391fef41d4ea4e9a524093fc47b
#
_entry.id   29643391fef41d4ea4e9a524093fc47b
#
_cell.length_a   1.000
_cell.length_b   1.000
_cell.length_c   1.000
_cell.angle_alpha   90.00
_cell.angle_beta   90.00
_cell.angle_gamma   90.00
#
_symmetry.space_group_name_H-M   'P 1'
#
loop_
_entity.id
_entity.type
_entity.pdbx_description
1 polymer ?
#
loop_
_entity_poly.entity_id
_entity_poly.type
_entity_poly.pdbx_seq_one_letter_code
_entity_poly.pdbx_strand_id
1 'polypeptide(L)'
;KLTAVLFTLLGGFTVLLLLWSLRNVARRDQIQRAWLAFCRKLDAQGVSRSPHEGPRDFAERAARRLPRADGAIRAIAERYIALRYGAGANARQISDLRQRVRRLRLA
;
A
#
# COMPACT_ATOMS: atom_id res chain seq x y z
N LYS A 1 13.96 17.09 41.15
CA LYS A 1 13.04 15.94 41.06
C LYS A 1 11.94 16.16 40.03
N LEU A 2 11.36 17.36 39.94
CA LEU A 2 10.47 17.72 38.86
C LEU A 2 11.18 17.67 37.50
N THR A 3 12.44 18.06 37.46
CA THR A 3 13.26 18.02 36.27
C THR A 3 13.46 16.58 35.77
N ALA A 4 13.69 15.62 36.69
CA ALA A 4 13.84 14.21 36.35
C ALA A 4 12.55 13.62 35.76
N VAL A 5 11.40 13.99 36.33
CA VAL A 5 10.09 13.57 35.82
C VAL A 5 9.85 14.13 34.41
N LEU A 6 10.19 15.40 34.18
CA LEU A 6 10.08 16.04 32.88
C LEU A 6 10.95 15.36 31.83
N PHE A 7 12.20 15.04 32.16
CA PHE A 7 13.11 14.32 31.27
C PHE A 7 12.59 12.92 30.94
N THR A 8 12.04 12.21 31.92
CA THR A 8 11.47 10.88 31.72
C THR A 8 10.24 10.94 30.81
N LEU A 9 9.36 11.92 31.00
CA LEU A 9 8.17 12.10 30.17
C LEU A 9 8.53 12.46 28.72
N LEU A 10 9.48 13.37 28.54
CA LEU A 10 9.95 13.76 27.22
C LEU A 10 10.62 12.61 26.50
N GLY A 11 11.48 11.84 27.20
CA GLY A 11 12.13 10.67 26.64
C GLY A 11 11.13 9.58 26.24
N GLY A 12 10.17 9.30 27.11
CA GLY A 12 9.11 8.34 26.85
C GLY A 12 8.23 8.74 25.64
N PHE A 13 7.87 10.02 25.58
CA PHE A 13 7.08 10.55 24.47
C PHE A 13 7.85 10.45 23.15
N THR A 14 9.13 10.81 23.16
CA THR A 14 10.00 10.71 21.98
C THR A 14 10.10 9.27 21.49
N VAL A 15 10.32 8.31 22.40
CA VAL A 15 10.39 6.89 22.06
C VAL A 15 9.07 6.41 21.45
N LEU A 16 7.93 6.80 22.02
CA LEU A 16 6.62 6.45 21.48
C LEU A 16 6.40 7.01 20.08
N LEU A 17 6.80 8.26 19.83
CA LEU A 17 6.71 8.87 18.51
C LEU A 17 7.60 8.15 17.50
N LEU A 18 8.82 7.78 17.88
CA LEU A 18 9.74 7.04 17.02
C LEU A 18 9.18 5.67 16.67
N LEU A 19 8.66 4.94 17.65
CA LEU A 19 8.05 3.63 17.41
C LEU A 19 6.84 3.73 16.50
N TRP A 20 5.98 4.72 16.74
CA TRP A 20 4.83 4.95 15.89
C TRP A 20 5.23 5.30 14.45
N SER A 21 6.23 6.15 14.31
CA SER A 21 6.76 6.56 12.99
C SER A 21 7.34 5.37 12.23
N LEU A 22 8.13 4.52 12.91
CA LEU A 22 8.71 3.32 12.32
C LEU A 22 7.63 2.35 11.85
N ARG A 23 6.59 2.13 12.66
CA ARG A 23 5.47 1.27 12.27
C ARG A 23 4.73 1.82 11.06
N ASN A 24 4.55 3.14 11.02
CA ASN A 24 3.85 3.81 9.92
C ASN A 24 4.65 3.68 8.61
N VAL A 25 5.96 3.87 8.66
CA VAL A 25 6.86 3.68 7.52
C VAL A 25 6.84 2.23 7.04
N ALA A 26 6.87 1.26 7.95
CA ALA A 26 6.82 -0.16 7.61
C ALA A 26 5.51 -0.53 6.92
N ARG A 27 4.38 0.01 7.36
CA ARG A 27 3.07 -0.21 6.72
C ARG A 27 3.02 0.38 5.31
N ARG A 28 3.51 1.59 5.13
CA ARG A 28 3.59 2.23 3.80
C ARG A 28 4.46 1.41 2.86
N ASP A 29 5.56 0.89 3.36
CA ASP A 29 6.49 0.04 2.60
C ASP A 29 5.80 -1.24 2.12
N GLN A 30 5.04 -1.90 3.00
CA GLN A 30 4.30 -3.11 2.66
C GLN A 30 3.23 -2.84 1.60
N ILE A 31 2.51 -1.73 1.72
CA ILE A 31 1.51 -1.31 0.72
C ILE A 31 2.18 -1.06 -0.62
N GLN A 32 3.31 -0.36 -0.63
CA GLN A 32 4.07 -0.08 -1.83
C GLN A 32 4.58 -1.35 -2.51
N ARG A 33 5.10 -2.30 -1.72
CA ARG A 33 5.58 -3.58 -2.25
C ARG A 33 4.46 -4.38 -2.89
N ALA A 34 3.27 -4.39 -2.29
CA ALA A 34 2.11 -5.05 -2.87
C ALA A 34 1.73 -4.41 -4.21
N TRP A 35 1.76 -3.08 -4.29
CA TRP A 35 1.47 -2.36 -5.52
C TRP A 35 2.51 -2.64 -6.60
N LEU A 36 3.80 -2.66 -6.25
CA LEU A 36 4.86 -2.98 -7.20
C LEU A 36 4.76 -4.41 -7.72
N ALA A 37 4.37 -5.36 -6.86
CA ALA A 37 4.12 -6.74 -7.28
C ALA A 37 2.95 -6.82 -8.28
N PHE A 38 1.90 -6.06 -8.04
CA PHE A 38 0.77 -5.92 -8.96
C PHE A 38 1.21 -5.34 -10.30
N CYS A 39 1.99 -4.27 -10.27
CA CYS A 39 2.53 -3.65 -11.49
C CYS A 39 3.40 -4.62 -12.28
N ARG A 40 4.22 -5.43 -11.61
CA ARG A 40 5.06 -6.43 -12.27
C ARG A 40 4.22 -7.51 -12.96
N LYS A 41 3.14 -7.95 -12.33
CA LYS A 41 2.23 -8.92 -12.95
C LYS A 41 1.60 -8.37 -14.23
N LEU A 42 1.18 -7.10 -14.20
CA LEU A 42 0.62 -6.44 -15.38
C LEU A 42 1.67 -6.21 -16.45
N ASP A 43 2.88 -5.85 -16.07
CA ASP A 43 4.00 -5.66 -17.00
C ASP A 43 4.31 -6.96 -17.76
N ALA A 44 4.23 -8.11 -17.08
CA ALA A 44 4.40 -9.42 -17.70
C ALA A 44 3.34 -9.72 -18.76
N GLN A 45 2.18 -9.06 -18.68
CA GLN A 45 1.10 -9.17 -19.68
C GLN A 45 1.13 -8.03 -20.72
N GLY A 46 2.20 -7.26 -20.76
CA GLY A 46 2.37 -6.18 -21.73
C GLY A 46 1.73 -4.86 -21.33
N VAL A 47 1.31 -4.72 -20.08
CA VAL A 47 0.70 -3.47 -19.58
C VAL A 47 1.68 -2.80 -18.63
N SER A 48 2.49 -1.89 -19.14
CA SER A 48 3.49 -1.17 -18.36
C SER A 48 2.94 0.17 -17.90
N ARG A 49 3.31 0.55 -16.67
CA ARG A 49 2.91 1.83 -16.10
C ARG A 49 3.78 2.96 -16.65
N SER A 50 3.14 4.06 -17.05
CA SER A 50 3.84 5.28 -17.43
C SER A 50 4.33 6.04 -16.19
N PRO A 51 5.48 6.75 -16.27
CA PRO A 51 6.05 7.46 -15.11
C PRO A 51 5.12 8.48 -14.45
N HIS A 52 4.23 9.10 -15.22
CA HIS A 52 3.32 10.14 -14.75
C HIS A 52 1.88 9.64 -14.57
N GLU A 53 1.65 8.35 -14.75
CA GLU A 53 0.32 7.77 -14.67
C GLU A 53 -0.03 7.43 -13.23
N GLY A 54 -1.19 7.92 -12.75
CA GLY A 54 -1.70 7.61 -11.44
C GLY A 54 -2.23 6.18 -11.35
N PRO A 55 -2.40 5.63 -10.13
CA PRO A 55 -2.84 4.25 -9.96
C PRO A 55 -4.22 3.97 -10.54
N ARG A 56 -5.15 4.92 -10.46
CA ARG A 56 -6.51 4.73 -11.00
C ARG A 56 -6.49 4.67 -12.52
N ASP A 57 -5.78 5.57 -13.16
CA ASP A 57 -5.67 5.63 -14.62
C ASP A 57 -4.97 4.40 -15.17
N PHE A 58 -3.91 3.96 -14.49
CA PHE A 58 -3.20 2.74 -14.85
C PHE A 58 -4.12 1.52 -14.74
N ALA A 59 -4.89 1.41 -13.65
CA ALA A 59 -5.81 0.31 -13.43
C ALA A 59 -6.91 0.27 -14.49
N GLU A 60 -7.46 1.42 -14.86
CA GLU A 60 -8.48 1.51 -15.91
C GLU A 60 -7.93 1.06 -17.26
N ARG A 61 -6.73 1.49 -17.61
CA ARG A 61 -6.07 1.08 -18.84
C ARG A 61 -5.79 -0.42 -18.84
N ALA A 62 -5.29 -0.95 -17.72
CA ALA A 62 -5.02 -2.38 -17.57
C ALA A 62 -6.31 -3.21 -17.66
N ALA A 63 -7.38 -2.74 -17.03
CA ALA A 63 -8.69 -3.41 -17.07
C ALA A 63 -9.25 -3.49 -18.50
N ARG A 64 -9.03 -2.46 -19.30
CA ARG A 64 -9.44 -2.45 -20.70
C ARG A 64 -8.62 -3.41 -21.56
N ARG A 65 -7.32 -3.56 -21.23
CA ARG A 65 -6.41 -4.47 -21.95
C ARG A 65 -6.60 -5.92 -21.54
N LEU A 66 -7.09 -6.16 -20.33
CA LEU A 66 -7.28 -7.49 -19.74
C LEU A 66 -8.71 -7.64 -19.22
N PRO A 67 -9.73 -7.73 -20.10
CA PRO A 67 -11.13 -7.72 -19.69
C PRO A 67 -11.53 -8.86 -18.76
N ARG A 68 -10.86 -10.01 -18.85
CA ARG A 68 -11.14 -11.15 -17.98
C ARG A 68 -10.77 -10.90 -16.53
N ALA A 69 -9.80 -10.03 -16.30
CA ALA A 69 -9.33 -9.67 -14.95
C ALA A 69 -9.81 -8.28 -14.52
N ASP A 70 -10.71 -7.65 -15.27
CA ASP A 70 -11.20 -6.29 -15.05
C ASP A 70 -11.62 -6.06 -13.59
N GLY A 71 -12.52 -6.88 -13.06
CA GLY A 71 -13.00 -6.72 -11.69
C GLY A 71 -11.91 -6.84 -10.65
N ALA A 72 -11.00 -7.80 -10.80
CA ALA A 72 -9.88 -8.00 -9.88
C ALA A 72 -8.89 -6.84 -9.94
N ILE A 73 -8.57 -6.35 -11.13
CA ILE A 73 -7.65 -5.22 -11.32
C ILE A 73 -8.20 -3.95 -10.65
N ARG A 74 -9.46 -3.64 -10.90
CA ARG A 74 -10.11 -2.46 -10.31
C ARG A 74 -10.21 -2.58 -8.78
N ALA A 75 -10.56 -3.75 -8.27
CA ALA A 75 -10.66 -3.98 -6.83
C ALA A 75 -9.31 -3.78 -6.12
N ILE A 76 -8.23 -4.30 -6.69
CA ILE A 76 -6.88 -4.13 -6.13
C ILE A 76 -6.48 -2.65 -6.13
N ALA A 77 -6.72 -1.94 -7.22
CA ALA A 77 -6.38 -0.52 -7.33
C ALA A 77 -7.16 0.32 -6.33
N GLU A 78 -8.45 0.07 -6.15
CA GLU A 78 -9.28 0.79 -5.18
C GLU A 78 -8.80 0.57 -3.76
N ARG A 79 -8.46 -0.68 -3.40
CA ARG A 79 -7.92 -0.99 -2.08
C ARG A 79 -6.57 -0.34 -1.83
N TYR A 80 -5.69 -0.35 -2.83
CA TYR A 80 -4.40 0.33 -2.73
C TYR A 80 -4.57 1.83 -2.48
N ILE A 81 -5.45 2.48 -3.24
CA ILE A 81 -5.72 3.91 -3.09
C ILE A 81 -6.29 4.21 -1.70
N ALA A 82 -7.25 3.40 -1.24
CA ALA A 82 -7.84 3.57 0.08
C ALA A 82 -6.81 3.42 1.20
N LEU A 83 -5.90 2.46 1.09
CA LEU A 83 -4.86 2.22 2.09
C LEU A 83 -3.76 3.28 2.08
N ARG A 84 -3.39 3.75 0.91
CA ARG A 84 -2.31 4.74 0.76
C ARG A 84 -2.76 6.15 1.18
N TYR A 85 -3.97 6.54 0.79
CA TYR A 85 -4.48 7.90 1.01
C TYR A 85 -5.49 8.00 2.13
N GLY A 86 -5.98 6.87 2.64
CA GLY A 86 -6.88 6.84 3.77
C GLY A 86 -6.15 6.83 5.09
N ALA A 87 -6.82 7.29 6.14
CA ALA A 87 -6.31 7.21 7.50
C ALA A 87 -6.61 5.82 8.09
N GLY A 88 -5.69 5.28 8.89
CA GLY A 88 -5.94 4.10 9.71
C GLY A 88 -5.83 2.74 9.02
N ALA A 89 -4.93 2.61 8.04
CA ALA A 89 -4.62 1.30 7.46
C ALA A 89 -4.09 0.36 8.55
N ASN A 90 -4.70 -0.81 8.71
CA ASN A 90 -4.28 -1.81 9.67
C ASN A 90 -3.62 -3.02 8.97
N ALA A 91 -2.98 -3.89 9.78
CA ALA A 91 -2.26 -5.05 9.25
C ALA A 91 -3.16 -6.02 8.50
N ARG A 92 -4.42 -6.15 8.89
CA ARG A 92 -5.39 -7.03 8.23
C ARG A 92 -5.70 -6.54 6.81
N GLN A 93 -5.90 -5.24 6.64
CA GLN A 93 -6.16 -4.63 5.34
C GLN A 93 -4.97 -4.77 4.39
N ILE A 94 -3.76 -4.58 4.91
CA ILE A 94 -2.53 -4.74 4.15
C ILE A 94 -2.36 -6.20 3.71
N SER A 95 -2.60 -7.14 4.63
CA SER A 95 -2.55 -8.57 4.35
C SER A 95 -3.57 -8.97 3.27
N ASP A 96 -4.78 -8.43 3.34
CA ASP A 96 -5.83 -8.66 2.35
C ASP A 96 -5.40 -8.17 0.95
N LEU A 97 -4.80 -6.98 0.87
CA LEU A 97 -4.28 -6.45 -0.39
C LEU A 97 -3.19 -7.37 -0.96
N ARG A 98 -2.25 -7.80 -0.12
CA ARG A 98 -1.18 -8.71 -0.54
C ARG A 98 -1.72 -10.03 -1.08
N GLN A 99 -2.72 -10.60 -0.40
CA GLN A 99 -3.35 -11.84 -0.85
C GLN A 99 -4.07 -11.67 -2.18
N ARG A 100 -4.77 -10.56 -2.37
CA ARG A 100 -5.45 -10.27 -3.63
C ARG A 100 -4.48 -10.16 -4.78
N VAL A 101 -3.33 -9.53 -4.57
CA VAL A 101 -2.27 -9.44 -5.58
C VAL A 101 -1.71 -10.85 -5.89
N ARG A 102 -1.46 -11.66 -4.87
CA ARG A 102 -0.95 -13.02 -5.05
C ARG A 102 -1.92 -13.92 -5.81
N ARG A 103 -3.21 -13.79 -5.53
CA ARG A 103 -4.27 -14.59 -6.16
C ARG A 103 -4.65 -14.11 -7.55
N LEU A 104 -4.18 -12.93 -7.93
CA LEU A 104 -4.48 -12.36 -9.24
C LEU A 104 -3.87 -13.22 -10.33
N ARG A 105 -4.73 -13.72 -11.22
CA ARG A 105 -4.32 -14.48 -12.39
C ARG A 105 -4.69 -13.70 -13.64
N LEU A 106 -3.69 -13.38 -14.44
CA LEU A 106 -3.84 -12.58 -15.65
C LEU A 106 -3.71 -13.41 -16.92
N ALA A 107 -3.22 -14.63 -16.79
CA ALA A 107 -3.04 -15.53 -17.91
C ALA A 107 -4.19 -16.50 -18.05
#